data_a5907808675073965e6ff84353580d96
#
_entry.id   a5907808675073965e6ff84353580d96
#
_cell.length_a   1.000
_cell.length_b   1.000
_cell.length_c   1.000
_cell.angle_alpha   90.00
_cell.angle_beta   90.00
_cell.angle_gamma   90.00
#
_symmetry.space_group_name_H-M   'P 1'
#
loop_
_entity.id
_entity.type
_entity.pdbx_description
1 polymer ?
#
loop_
_entity_poly.entity_id
_entity_poly.type
_entity_poly.pdbx_seq_one_letter_code
_entity_poly.pdbx_strand_id
1 'polypeptide(L)'
;MAETPQASQPPERWHLSELLVAPERIVSHFFDRWNLRSGRMQLLIWAIGRLAVLLTWALINPETQGDVVYYYEHIAYMFQVGPAATMTEYPTPVLWLLTLPWYLGFGTQTGYVVAFVLLMLALDVAFTLSLWRWGGRLRSPAVTFWTLFVVFIGPTVYLRFDLVTSVLAGWSLLLLRRPWTASGALAGVGAAIKLWPALLWPALLGGDRRQRVRTSLGFWICGGVLALVSLLWAGWYRLISPLSWQSGRRLQVGSVWAMSAGNAAVASA
;
A
#
# COMPACT_ATOMS: atom_id res chain seq x y z
N MET A 1 -14.12 37.14 -63.83
CA MET A 1 -14.53 36.26 -62.72
C MET A 1 -13.26 35.95 -61.90
N ALA A 2 -13.10 36.60 -60.77
CA ALA A 2 -11.95 36.40 -59.90
C ALA A 2 -12.38 35.44 -58.78
N GLU A 3 -11.71 34.27 -58.65
CA GLU A 3 -11.90 33.34 -57.61
C GLU A 3 -11.39 33.93 -56.30
N THR A 4 -12.25 33.92 -55.27
CA THR A 4 -11.93 34.31 -53.89
C THR A 4 -11.11 33.20 -53.25
N PRO A 5 -9.93 33.49 -52.62
CA PRO A 5 -9.16 32.47 -51.93
C PRO A 5 -9.94 31.94 -50.71
N GLN A 6 -10.11 30.64 -50.63
CA GLN A 6 -10.63 29.96 -49.42
C GLN A 6 -9.69 30.24 -48.23
N ALA A 7 -10.23 30.88 -47.21
CA ALA A 7 -9.53 31.09 -45.96
C ALA A 7 -9.22 29.72 -45.32
N SER A 8 -7.94 29.46 -45.07
CA SER A 8 -7.47 28.27 -44.34
C SER A 8 -8.10 28.24 -42.96
N GLN A 9 -8.79 27.14 -42.64
CA GLN A 9 -9.33 26.90 -41.30
C GLN A 9 -8.17 26.90 -40.28
N PRO A 10 -8.34 27.54 -39.12
CA PRO A 10 -7.32 27.50 -38.08
C PRO A 10 -7.15 26.04 -37.60
N PRO A 11 -5.92 25.63 -37.18
CA PRO A 11 -5.66 24.29 -36.73
C PRO A 11 -6.58 23.95 -35.57
N GLU A 12 -7.20 22.74 -35.60
CA GLU A 12 -8.06 22.21 -34.54
C GLU A 12 -7.34 22.34 -33.22
N ARG A 13 -7.91 23.10 -32.31
CA ARG A 13 -7.43 23.18 -30.95
C ARG A 13 -7.78 21.87 -30.28
N TRP A 14 -6.80 21.02 -30.05
CA TRP A 14 -6.94 19.81 -29.24
C TRP A 14 -7.50 20.19 -27.85
N HIS A 15 -8.74 19.82 -27.57
CA HIS A 15 -9.31 20.02 -26.26
C HIS A 15 -8.66 19.01 -25.30
N LEU A 16 -8.18 19.48 -24.14
CA LEU A 16 -7.61 18.62 -23.07
C LEU A 16 -8.52 17.44 -22.72
N SER A 17 -9.83 17.59 -22.90
CA SER A 17 -10.82 16.51 -22.75
C SER A 17 -10.61 15.34 -23.73
N GLU A 18 -10.15 15.58 -24.96
CA GLU A 18 -9.90 14.53 -25.95
C GLU A 18 -8.63 13.74 -25.64
N LEU A 19 -7.61 14.40 -25.10
CA LEU A 19 -6.38 13.74 -24.63
C LEU A 19 -6.62 12.83 -23.44
N LEU A 20 -7.63 13.13 -22.60
CA LEU A 20 -8.01 12.29 -21.47
C LEU A 20 -8.93 11.13 -21.86
N VAL A 21 -9.71 11.25 -22.93
CA VAL A 21 -10.64 10.21 -23.41
C VAL A 21 -9.92 9.13 -24.25
N ALA A 22 -8.84 9.48 -24.96
CA ALA A 22 -8.09 8.52 -25.78
C ALA A 22 -7.52 7.35 -24.98
N PRO A 23 -6.87 7.54 -23.81
CA PRO A 23 -6.39 6.44 -22.97
C PRO A 23 -7.52 5.54 -22.48
N GLU A 24 -8.67 6.12 -22.11
CA GLU A 24 -9.82 5.35 -21.63
C GLU A 24 -10.39 4.42 -22.70
N ARG A 25 -10.47 4.87 -23.96
CA ARG A 25 -10.92 4.04 -25.10
C ARG A 25 -9.95 2.90 -25.38
N ILE A 26 -8.65 3.16 -25.39
CA ILE A 26 -7.61 2.14 -25.60
C ILE A 26 -7.70 1.08 -24.49
N VAL A 27 -7.77 1.51 -23.23
CA VAL A 27 -7.90 0.61 -22.07
C VAL A 27 -9.19 -0.22 -22.17
N SER A 28 -10.33 0.41 -22.51
CA SER A 28 -11.60 -0.31 -22.61
C SER A 28 -11.57 -1.37 -23.71
N HIS A 29 -11.02 -1.03 -24.89
CA HIS A 29 -10.89 -1.96 -26.01
C HIS A 29 -9.96 -3.15 -25.66
N PHE A 30 -8.86 -2.91 -24.96
CA PHE A 30 -7.98 -3.95 -24.47
C PHE A 30 -8.70 -4.91 -23.49
N PHE A 31 -9.46 -4.37 -22.54
CA PHE A 31 -10.22 -5.16 -21.58
C PHE A 31 -11.31 -6.00 -22.24
N ASP A 32 -11.97 -5.48 -23.27
CA ASP A 32 -13.01 -6.20 -24.03
C ASP A 32 -12.40 -7.30 -24.90
N ARG A 33 -11.31 -7.00 -25.61
CA ARG A 33 -10.61 -7.96 -26.49
C ARG A 33 -10.11 -9.19 -25.73
N TRP A 34 -9.61 -9.02 -24.50
CA TRP A 34 -9.06 -10.11 -23.69
C TRP A 34 -10.04 -10.66 -22.66
N ASN A 35 -11.32 -10.30 -22.77
CA ASN A 35 -12.37 -10.71 -21.82
C ASN A 35 -12.00 -10.46 -20.34
N LEU A 36 -11.18 -9.42 -20.08
CA LEU A 36 -10.69 -9.08 -18.74
C LEU A 36 -11.77 -8.50 -17.83
N ARG A 37 -12.99 -8.23 -18.37
CA ARG A 37 -14.16 -7.85 -17.55
C ARG A 37 -14.84 -9.04 -16.91
N SER A 38 -14.54 -10.26 -17.35
CA SER A 38 -15.07 -11.48 -16.74
C SER A 38 -14.45 -11.73 -15.37
N GLY A 39 -15.29 -11.93 -14.35
CA GLY A 39 -14.82 -12.26 -13.00
C GLY A 39 -14.01 -13.55 -12.93
N ARG A 40 -14.37 -14.55 -13.75
CA ARG A 40 -13.62 -15.82 -13.84
C ARG A 40 -12.20 -15.60 -14.37
N MET A 41 -12.07 -14.80 -15.44
CA MET A 41 -10.76 -14.49 -16.01
C MET A 41 -9.89 -13.70 -15.03
N GLN A 42 -10.47 -12.72 -14.33
CA GLN A 42 -9.74 -11.95 -13.33
C GLN A 42 -9.30 -12.80 -12.13
N LEU A 43 -10.16 -13.71 -11.68
CA LEU A 43 -9.80 -14.68 -10.64
C LEU A 43 -8.66 -15.60 -11.08
N LEU A 44 -8.70 -16.08 -12.32
CA LEU A 44 -7.64 -16.92 -12.88
C LEU A 44 -6.30 -16.17 -12.96
N ILE A 45 -6.30 -14.94 -13.49
CA ILE A 45 -5.09 -14.10 -13.59
C ILE A 45 -4.54 -13.79 -12.18
N TRP A 46 -5.44 -13.48 -11.25
CA TRP A 46 -5.07 -13.25 -9.86
C TRP A 46 -4.42 -14.50 -9.25
N ALA A 47 -5.04 -15.68 -9.37
CA ALA A 47 -4.55 -16.91 -8.78
C ALA A 47 -3.19 -17.33 -9.38
N ILE A 48 -3.04 -17.26 -10.70
CA ILE A 48 -1.77 -17.54 -11.38
C ILE A 48 -0.69 -16.56 -10.93
N GLY A 49 -1.01 -15.26 -10.86
CA GLY A 49 -0.07 -14.25 -10.41
C GLY A 49 0.40 -14.47 -8.97
N ARG A 50 -0.51 -14.83 -8.04
CA ARG A 50 -0.15 -15.12 -6.64
C ARG A 50 0.67 -16.38 -6.50
N LEU A 51 0.28 -17.42 -7.23
CA LEU A 51 1.07 -18.66 -7.28
C LEU A 51 2.50 -18.39 -7.79
N ALA A 52 2.64 -17.63 -8.86
CA ALA A 52 3.95 -17.26 -9.40
C ALA A 52 4.80 -16.50 -8.37
N VAL A 53 4.23 -15.51 -7.68
CA VAL A 53 4.93 -14.75 -6.62
C VAL A 53 5.38 -15.65 -5.47
N LEU A 54 4.50 -16.54 -4.99
CA LEU A 54 4.81 -17.46 -3.90
C LEU A 54 5.85 -18.51 -4.31
N LEU A 55 5.78 -19.03 -5.54
CA LEU A 55 6.80 -19.95 -6.08
C LEU A 55 8.14 -19.26 -6.27
N THR A 56 8.16 -18.00 -6.72
CA THR A 56 9.39 -17.22 -6.82
C THR A 56 10.06 -17.08 -5.45
N TRP A 57 9.28 -16.79 -4.40
CA TRP A 57 9.81 -16.77 -3.05
C TRP A 57 10.35 -18.13 -2.63
N ALA A 58 9.53 -19.18 -2.72
CA ALA A 58 9.87 -20.49 -2.14
C ALA A 58 11.03 -21.20 -2.88
N LEU A 59 11.18 -21.00 -4.20
CA LEU A 59 12.10 -21.76 -5.03
C LEU A 59 13.31 -20.96 -5.51
N ILE A 60 13.19 -19.62 -5.63
CA ILE A 60 14.22 -18.79 -6.27
C ILE A 60 14.89 -17.86 -5.25
N ASN A 61 14.11 -17.20 -4.40
CA ASN A 61 14.59 -16.17 -3.49
C ASN A 61 14.13 -16.38 -2.04
N PRO A 62 14.43 -17.53 -1.39
CA PRO A 62 14.00 -17.77 -0.01
C PRO A 62 14.58 -16.78 1.00
N GLU A 63 15.76 -16.21 0.72
CA GLU A 63 16.41 -15.21 1.57
C GLU A 63 15.65 -13.87 1.66
N THR A 64 14.71 -13.60 0.77
CA THR A 64 13.85 -12.39 0.86
C THR A 64 12.96 -12.35 2.11
N GLN A 65 12.83 -13.48 2.83
CA GLN A 65 12.12 -13.54 4.11
C GLN A 65 12.88 -12.89 5.28
N GLY A 66 14.07 -12.34 5.07
CA GLY A 66 14.91 -11.75 6.13
C GLY A 66 14.18 -10.72 6.99
N ASP A 67 13.31 -9.87 6.40
CA ASP A 67 12.50 -8.92 7.17
C ASP A 67 11.50 -9.65 8.10
N VAL A 68 10.91 -10.76 7.67
CA VAL A 68 9.95 -11.53 8.49
C VAL A 68 10.66 -12.25 9.63
N VAL A 69 11.87 -12.77 9.38
CA VAL A 69 12.72 -13.37 10.42
C VAL A 69 13.13 -12.30 11.45
N TYR A 70 13.52 -11.12 10.99
CA TYR A 70 13.80 -9.97 11.84
C TYR A 70 12.59 -9.63 12.75
N TYR A 71 11.36 -9.60 12.20
CA TYR A 71 10.17 -9.36 13.00
C TYR A 71 9.95 -10.45 14.03
N TYR A 72 10.13 -11.72 13.67
CA TYR A 72 10.03 -12.85 14.60
C TYR A 72 10.99 -12.70 15.78
N GLU A 73 12.27 -12.47 15.52
CA GLU A 73 13.31 -12.35 16.56
C GLU A 73 13.01 -11.19 17.52
N HIS A 74 12.58 -10.04 16.98
CA HIS A 74 12.28 -8.88 17.81
C HIS A 74 10.98 -9.03 18.60
N ILE A 75 9.97 -9.70 18.07
CA ILE A 75 8.76 -10.01 18.84
C ILE A 75 9.05 -11.05 19.91
N ALA A 76 9.86 -12.07 19.63
CA ALA A 76 10.34 -13.01 20.66
C ALA A 76 11.07 -12.28 21.80
N TYR A 77 11.95 -11.36 21.46
CA TYR A 77 12.72 -10.55 22.41
C TYR A 77 11.82 -9.56 23.19
N MET A 78 10.74 -9.05 22.58
CA MET A 78 9.79 -8.14 23.23
C MET A 78 9.19 -8.73 24.51
N PHE A 79 8.94 -10.04 24.55
CA PHE A 79 8.41 -10.70 25.75
C PHE A 79 9.40 -10.71 26.92
N GLN A 80 10.69 -10.45 26.66
CA GLN A 80 11.73 -10.38 27.69
C GLN A 80 12.02 -8.95 28.14
N VAL A 81 12.09 -7.98 27.18
CA VAL A 81 12.53 -6.59 27.46
C VAL A 81 11.40 -5.58 27.46
N GLY A 82 10.20 -5.99 27.07
CA GLY A 82 9.04 -5.11 26.96
C GLY A 82 8.96 -4.29 25.65
N PRO A 83 7.79 -3.68 25.40
CA PRO A 83 7.52 -2.97 24.13
C PRO A 83 8.32 -1.67 23.97
N ALA A 84 8.72 -1.04 25.08
CA ALA A 84 9.43 0.22 25.03
C ALA A 84 10.82 0.11 24.38
N ALA A 85 11.49 -1.04 24.53
CA ALA A 85 12.84 -1.28 24.00
C ALA A 85 12.86 -2.00 22.64
N THR A 86 11.69 -2.46 22.13
CA THR A 86 11.60 -3.32 20.95
C THR A 86 11.32 -2.51 19.69
N MET A 87 12.08 -2.72 18.60
CA MET A 87 11.87 -2.15 17.26
C MET A 87 11.58 -0.63 17.30
N THR A 88 12.49 0.12 17.93
CA THR A 88 12.32 1.58 18.19
C THR A 88 12.25 2.42 16.91
N GLU A 89 12.61 1.85 15.77
CA GLU A 89 12.50 2.44 14.44
C GLU A 89 11.07 2.42 13.87
N TYR A 90 10.15 1.62 14.45
CA TYR A 90 8.75 1.53 14.01
C TYR A 90 7.79 2.10 15.06
N PRO A 91 6.64 2.68 14.65
CA PRO A 91 5.58 3.06 15.58
C PRO A 91 5.07 1.85 16.37
N THR A 92 4.64 2.08 17.61
CA THR A 92 4.15 1.03 18.52
C THR A 92 3.04 0.14 17.94
N PRO A 93 2.05 0.64 17.16
CA PRO A 93 1.01 -0.21 16.56
C PRO A 93 1.56 -1.31 15.63
N VAL A 94 2.77 -1.15 15.10
CA VAL A 94 3.44 -2.22 14.34
C VAL A 94 3.70 -3.45 15.21
N LEU A 95 4.08 -3.25 16.48
CA LEU A 95 4.31 -4.38 17.40
C LEU A 95 3.04 -5.23 17.58
N TRP A 96 1.87 -4.60 17.71
CA TRP A 96 0.61 -5.34 17.82
C TRP A 96 0.31 -6.14 16.56
N LEU A 97 0.53 -5.53 15.40
CA LEU A 97 0.36 -6.19 14.11
C LEU A 97 1.28 -7.41 13.98
N LEU A 98 2.56 -7.26 14.36
CA LEU A 98 3.57 -8.30 14.25
C LEU A 98 3.46 -9.37 15.34
N THR A 99 2.77 -9.10 16.44
CA THR A 99 2.50 -10.10 17.49
C THR A 99 1.42 -11.10 17.06
N LEU A 100 0.53 -10.74 16.13
CA LEU A 100 -0.50 -11.66 15.66
C LEU A 100 0.08 -12.92 14.98
N PRO A 101 1.01 -12.86 14.02
CA PRO A 101 1.64 -14.07 13.46
C PRO A 101 2.46 -14.86 14.49
N TRP A 102 2.95 -14.23 15.56
CA TRP A 102 3.58 -14.95 16.68
C TRP A 102 2.65 -15.97 17.33
N TYR A 103 1.45 -15.54 17.69
CA TYR A 103 0.46 -16.44 18.29
C TYR A 103 -0.05 -17.50 17.30
N LEU A 104 -0.30 -17.11 16.06
CA LEU A 104 -0.77 -18.03 15.01
C LEU A 104 0.30 -19.05 14.58
N GLY A 105 1.58 -18.69 14.71
CA GLY A 105 2.74 -19.54 14.42
C GLY A 105 3.24 -20.34 15.62
N PHE A 106 2.51 -20.32 16.75
CA PHE A 106 2.85 -21.03 17.99
C PHE A 106 4.26 -20.73 18.51
N GLY A 107 4.72 -19.49 18.34
CA GLY A 107 6.04 -19.04 18.79
C GLY A 107 7.23 -19.65 18.04
N THR A 108 7.02 -20.41 16.97
CA THR A 108 8.11 -20.98 16.16
C THR A 108 8.44 -20.06 14.98
N GLN A 109 9.70 -20.00 14.56
CA GLN A 109 10.12 -19.15 13.44
C GLN A 109 9.43 -19.55 12.14
N THR A 110 9.41 -20.84 11.80
CA THR A 110 8.74 -21.32 10.57
C THR A 110 7.23 -21.05 10.63
N GLY A 111 6.60 -21.31 11.76
CA GLY A 111 5.17 -21.02 11.97
C GLY A 111 4.87 -19.53 11.84
N TYR A 112 5.75 -18.66 12.37
CA TYR A 112 5.65 -17.22 12.24
C TYR A 112 5.68 -16.76 10.77
N VAL A 113 6.68 -17.24 10.00
CA VAL A 113 6.83 -16.89 8.58
C VAL A 113 5.58 -17.31 7.80
N VAL A 114 5.12 -18.55 7.98
CA VAL A 114 3.91 -19.06 7.32
C VAL A 114 2.68 -18.24 7.71
N ALA A 115 2.47 -18.01 9.00
CA ALA A 115 1.34 -17.22 9.51
C ALA A 115 1.37 -15.78 8.97
N PHE A 116 2.55 -15.15 8.93
CA PHE A 116 2.72 -13.80 8.38
C PHE A 116 2.31 -13.74 6.90
N VAL A 117 2.85 -14.63 6.07
CA VAL A 117 2.54 -14.70 4.64
C VAL A 117 1.06 -14.96 4.40
N LEU A 118 0.44 -15.88 5.16
CA LEU A 118 -0.98 -16.17 5.07
C LEU A 118 -1.85 -14.96 5.45
N LEU A 119 -1.47 -14.20 6.48
CA LEU A 119 -2.15 -12.96 6.86
C LEU A 119 -2.04 -11.91 5.76
N MET A 120 -0.87 -11.73 5.17
CA MET A 120 -0.68 -10.78 4.06
C MET A 120 -1.48 -11.22 2.82
N LEU A 121 -1.49 -12.51 2.51
CA LEU A 121 -2.30 -13.05 1.40
C LEU A 121 -3.80 -12.87 1.66
N ALA A 122 -4.28 -13.13 2.88
CA ALA A 122 -5.67 -12.90 3.26
C ALA A 122 -6.06 -11.43 3.11
N LEU A 123 -5.17 -10.51 3.47
CA LEU A 123 -5.36 -9.07 3.29
C LEU A 123 -5.42 -8.68 1.80
N ASP A 124 -4.56 -9.24 0.97
CA ASP A 124 -4.59 -9.05 -0.49
C ASP A 124 -5.91 -9.56 -1.11
N VAL A 125 -6.36 -10.75 -0.70
CA VAL A 125 -7.68 -11.29 -1.10
C VAL A 125 -8.79 -10.32 -0.71
N ALA A 126 -8.82 -9.89 0.55
CA ALA A 126 -9.84 -8.97 1.07
C ALA A 126 -9.86 -7.65 0.30
N PHE A 127 -8.68 -7.10 -0.02
CA PHE A 127 -8.58 -5.89 -0.81
C PHE A 127 -9.00 -6.09 -2.27
N THR A 128 -8.59 -7.18 -2.90
CA THR A 128 -9.00 -7.53 -4.28
C THR A 128 -10.52 -7.69 -4.38
N LEU A 129 -11.14 -8.36 -3.41
CA LEU A 129 -12.60 -8.48 -3.32
C LEU A 129 -13.28 -7.13 -3.10
N SER A 130 -12.67 -6.24 -2.33
CA SER A 130 -13.17 -4.89 -2.11
C SER A 130 -13.12 -4.06 -3.39
N LEU A 131 -12.04 -4.13 -4.15
CA LEU A 131 -11.93 -3.50 -5.47
C LEU A 131 -13.02 -4.02 -6.42
N TRP A 132 -13.25 -5.34 -6.40
CA TRP A 132 -14.28 -5.97 -7.22
C TRP A 132 -15.70 -5.52 -6.83
N ARG A 133 -16.00 -5.44 -5.54
CA ARG A 133 -17.35 -5.11 -5.04
C ARG A 133 -17.66 -3.62 -5.08
N TRP A 134 -16.68 -2.77 -4.76
CA TRP A 134 -16.88 -1.33 -4.55
C TRP A 134 -16.28 -0.45 -5.65
N GLY A 135 -15.48 -1.00 -6.56
CA GLY A 135 -14.82 -0.27 -7.64
C GLY A 135 -15.76 0.29 -8.73
N GLY A 136 -17.04 -0.07 -8.70
CA GLY A 136 -18.05 0.44 -9.65
C GLY A 136 -17.65 0.14 -11.10
N ARG A 137 -17.69 1.17 -11.95
CA ARG A 137 -17.29 1.05 -13.37
C ARG A 137 -15.81 0.74 -13.58
N LEU A 138 -14.97 1.11 -12.61
CA LEU A 138 -13.51 0.90 -12.66
C LEU A 138 -13.06 -0.41 -12.00
N ARG A 139 -14.00 -1.27 -11.57
CA ARG A 139 -13.65 -2.52 -10.87
C ARG A 139 -12.65 -3.40 -11.63
N SER A 140 -12.89 -3.64 -12.92
CA SER A 140 -12.01 -4.50 -13.72
C SER A 140 -10.62 -3.91 -13.93
N PRO A 141 -10.45 -2.63 -14.37
CA PRO A 141 -9.17 -1.97 -14.40
C PRO A 141 -8.45 -1.95 -13.04
N ALA A 142 -9.16 -1.65 -11.95
CA ALA A 142 -8.58 -1.59 -10.61
C ALA A 142 -8.07 -2.96 -10.14
N VAL A 143 -8.84 -4.03 -10.31
CA VAL A 143 -8.44 -5.39 -9.97
C VAL A 143 -7.26 -5.85 -10.83
N THR A 144 -7.30 -5.58 -12.15
CA THR A 144 -6.19 -5.94 -13.05
C THR A 144 -4.93 -5.18 -12.68
N PHE A 145 -5.02 -3.87 -12.45
CA PHE A 145 -3.88 -3.06 -12.01
C PHE A 145 -3.27 -3.62 -10.73
N TRP A 146 -4.10 -3.85 -9.70
CA TRP A 146 -3.65 -4.40 -8.42
C TRP A 146 -2.99 -5.77 -8.58
N THR A 147 -3.60 -6.64 -9.39
CA THR A 147 -3.08 -7.98 -9.65
C THR A 147 -1.70 -7.93 -10.28
N LEU A 148 -1.52 -7.14 -11.34
CA LEU A 148 -0.24 -6.98 -12.01
C LEU A 148 0.79 -6.27 -11.13
N PHE A 149 0.38 -5.22 -10.41
CA PHE A 149 1.25 -4.48 -9.51
C PHE A 149 1.90 -5.38 -8.45
N VAL A 150 1.11 -6.27 -7.82
CA VAL A 150 1.63 -7.25 -6.85
C VAL A 150 2.61 -8.23 -7.51
N VAL A 151 2.33 -8.68 -8.73
CA VAL A 151 3.27 -9.56 -9.48
C VAL A 151 4.58 -8.84 -9.78
N PHE A 152 4.53 -7.57 -10.18
CA PHE A 152 5.74 -6.78 -10.47
C PHE A 152 6.58 -6.47 -9.23
N ILE A 153 5.96 -6.25 -8.07
CA ILE A 153 6.70 -6.10 -6.81
C ILE A 153 7.34 -7.42 -6.39
N GLY A 154 6.70 -8.54 -6.74
CA GLY A 154 7.19 -9.87 -6.42
C GLY A 154 7.00 -10.26 -4.94
N PRO A 155 7.83 -11.20 -4.41
CA PRO A 155 7.67 -11.78 -3.07
C PRO A 155 7.66 -10.76 -1.92
N THR A 156 8.40 -9.68 -2.06
CA THR A 156 8.52 -8.62 -1.05
C THR A 156 7.16 -8.09 -0.57
N VAL A 157 6.14 -8.14 -1.42
CA VAL A 157 4.79 -7.68 -1.06
C VAL A 157 4.19 -8.48 0.10
N TYR A 158 4.47 -9.79 0.18
CA TYR A 158 3.97 -10.66 1.24
C TYR A 158 4.94 -10.85 2.40
N LEU A 159 6.16 -10.36 2.26
CA LEU A 159 7.24 -10.49 3.24
C LEU A 159 7.49 -9.19 3.99
N ARG A 160 6.64 -8.18 3.80
CA ARG A 160 6.69 -6.89 4.50
C ARG A 160 5.30 -6.44 4.94
N PHE A 161 5.20 -5.86 6.13
CA PHE A 161 3.93 -5.32 6.62
C PHE A 161 3.47 -4.04 5.88
N ASP A 162 4.26 -3.53 4.94
CA ASP A 162 3.89 -2.39 4.08
C ASP A 162 2.59 -2.61 3.32
N LEU A 163 2.25 -3.86 3.00
CA LEU A 163 0.97 -4.22 2.40
C LEU A 163 -0.23 -3.78 3.26
N VAL A 164 -0.11 -3.88 4.59
CA VAL A 164 -1.19 -3.46 5.51
C VAL A 164 -1.50 -1.98 5.32
N THR A 165 -0.48 -1.13 5.36
CA THR A 165 -0.67 0.32 5.20
C THR A 165 -1.16 0.70 3.80
N SER A 166 -0.71 -0.02 2.77
CA SER A 166 -1.14 0.18 1.38
C SER A 166 -2.62 -0.18 1.20
N VAL A 167 -3.07 -1.29 1.79
CA VAL A 167 -4.47 -1.72 1.76
C VAL A 167 -5.36 -0.77 2.56
N LEU A 168 -4.94 -0.33 3.75
CA LEU A 168 -5.67 0.66 4.54
C LEU A 168 -5.84 1.98 3.77
N ALA A 169 -4.79 2.45 3.10
CA ALA A 169 -4.84 3.61 2.22
C ALA A 169 -5.81 3.39 1.05
N GLY A 170 -5.73 2.23 0.39
CA GLY A 170 -6.64 1.87 -0.70
C GLY A 170 -8.10 1.80 -0.25
N TRP A 171 -8.40 1.17 0.89
CA TRP A 171 -9.75 1.15 1.45
C TRP A 171 -10.24 2.55 1.84
N SER A 172 -9.38 3.40 2.38
CA SER A 172 -9.74 4.78 2.69
C SER A 172 -10.21 5.53 1.45
N LEU A 173 -9.54 5.34 0.30
CA LEU A 173 -9.93 5.92 -0.99
C LEU A 173 -11.22 5.28 -1.54
N LEU A 174 -11.40 3.98 -1.44
CA LEU A 174 -12.64 3.29 -1.87
C LEU A 174 -13.88 3.77 -1.10
N LEU A 175 -13.71 4.12 0.18
CA LEU A 175 -14.78 4.61 1.04
C LEU A 175 -15.02 6.13 0.96
N LEU A 176 -14.31 6.86 0.10
CA LEU A 176 -14.48 8.32 -0.08
C LEU A 176 -15.93 8.71 -0.43
N ARG A 177 -16.67 7.85 -1.09
CA ARG A 177 -18.06 8.13 -1.46
C ARG A 177 -19.03 7.99 -0.28
N ARG A 178 -18.77 7.11 0.69
CA ARG A 178 -19.45 6.82 1.99
C ARG A 178 -19.03 5.43 2.49
N PRO A 179 -18.85 5.23 3.79
CA PRO A 179 -18.97 6.19 4.90
C PRO A 179 -17.68 7.00 5.12
N TRP A 180 -17.77 8.31 5.12
CA TRP A 180 -16.63 9.23 5.21
C TRP A 180 -15.82 9.07 6.50
N THR A 181 -16.47 8.79 7.62
CA THR A 181 -15.78 8.55 8.91
C THR A 181 -14.86 7.33 8.82
N ALA A 182 -15.33 6.23 8.21
CA ALA A 182 -14.50 5.05 8.01
C ALA A 182 -13.33 5.29 7.04
N SER A 183 -13.54 6.11 5.99
CA SER A 183 -12.46 6.54 5.10
C SER A 183 -11.35 7.25 5.89
N GLY A 184 -11.70 8.23 6.72
CA GLY A 184 -10.74 8.90 7.59
C GLY A 184 -10.10 7.98 8.61
N ALA A 185 -10.89 7.12 9.28
CA ALA A 185 -10.41 6.17 10.27
C ALA A 185 -9.33 5.23 9.72
N LEU A 186 -9.55 4.66 8.53
CA LEU A 186 -8.58 3.78 7.87
C LEU A 186 -7.27 4.50 7.54
N ALA A 187 -7.35 5.75 7.06
CA ALA A 187 -6.17 6.57 6.85
C ALA A 187 -5.44 6.88 8.17
N GLY A 188 -6.17 7.16 9.25
CA GLY A 188 -5.61 7.40 10.59
C GLY A 188 -4.94 6.17 11.18
N VAL A 189 -5.54 4.98 11.05
CA VAL A 189 -4.94 3.71 11.45
C VAL A 189 -3.69 3.42 10.63
N GLY A 190 -3.76 3.60 9.30
CA GLY A 190 -2.59 3.46 8.43
C GLY A 190 -1.45 4.39 8.82
N ALA A 191 -1.77 5.65 9.14
CA ALA A 191 -0.80 6.65 9.60
C ALA A 191 -0.15 6.28 10.94
N ALA A 192 -0.89 5.65 11.85
CA ALA A 192 -0.36 5.16 13.12
C ALA A 192 0.59 3.96 12.97
N ILE A 193 0.42 3.14 11.93
CA ILE A 193 1.33 2.03 11.60
C ILE A 193 2.56 2.57 10.84
N LYS A 194 2.36 3.43 9.86
CA LYS A 194 3.42 4.05 9.05
C LYS A 194 2.97 5.44 8.61
N LEU A 195 3.79 6.45 8.79
CA LEU A 195 3.38 7.86 8.71
C LEU A 195 2.82 8.29 7.33
N TRP A 196 3.28 7.68 6.22
CA TRP A 196 2.94 8.13 4.87
C TRP A 196 1.42 8.17 4.54
N PRO A 197 0.53 7.28 5.08
CA PRO A 197 -0.91 7.40 4.83
C PRO A 197 -1.53 8.69 5.38
N ALA A 198 -0.85 9.38 6.31
CA ALA A 198 -1.28 10.71 6.76
C ALA A 198 -1.32 11.73 5.61
N LEU A 199 -0.47 11.57 4.59
CA LEU A 199 -0.44 12.43 3.40
C LEU A 199 -1.72 12.33 2.56
N LEU A 200 -2.52 11.27 2.74
CA LEU A 200 -3.82 11.14 2.10
C LEU A 200 -4.89 12.02 2.75
N TRP A 201 -4.74 12.36 4.05
CA TRP A 201 -5.77 13.10 4.78
C TRP A 201 -6.22 14.40 4.07
N PRO A 202 -5.34 15.29 3.57
CA PRO A 202 -5.77 16.47 2.82
C PRO A 202 -6.56 16.11 1.54
N ALA A 203 -6.15 15.07 0.82
CA ALA A 203 -6.83 14.60 -0.39
C ALA A 203 -8.23 14.03 -0.10
N LEU A 204 -8.45 13.50 1.11
CA LEU A 204 -9.74 12.99 1.56
C LEU A 204 -10.73 14.10 1.96
N LEU A 205 -10.28 15.36 2.10
CA LEU A 205 -11.10 16.49 2.51
C LEU A 205 -11.91 17.14 1.38
N GLY A 206 -11.94 16.51 0.20
CA GLY A 206 -12.79 16.96 -0.91
C GLY A 206 -14.28 17.00 -0.51
N GLY A 207 -15.08 17.74 -1.30
CA GLY A 207 -16.52 17.81 -1.09
C GLY A 207 -16.99 18.84 -0.07
N ASP A 208 -18.15 18.59 0.53
CA ASP A 208 -18.84 19.52 1.42
C ASP A 208 -18.26 19.55 2.85
N ARG A 209 -18.73 20.53 3.66
CA ARG A 209 -18.30 20.67 5.06
C ARG A 209 -18.54 19.40 5.88
N ARG A 210 -19.67 18.69 5.63
CA ARG A 210 -20.03 17.48 6.37
C ARG A 210 -19.07 16.33 6.10
N GLN A 211 -18.66 16.17 4.85
CA GLN A 211 -17.64 15.18 4.47
C GLN A 211 -16.31 15.50 5.15
N ARG A 212 -15.82 16.73 5.02
CA ARG A 212 -14.56 17.17 5.66
C ARG A 212 -14.52 16.90 7.16
N VAL A 213 -15.58 17.29 7.88
CA VAL A 213 -15.67 17.09 9.33
C VAL A 213 -15.67 15.60 9.68
N ARG A 214 -16.48 14.78 9.02
CA ARG A 214 -16.58 13.36 9.34
C ARG A 214 -15.29 12.59 9.01
N THR A 215 -14.67 12.89 7.87
CA THR A 215 -13.37 12.30 7.50
C THR A 215 -12.28 12.69 8.50
N SER A 216 -12.22 13.98 8.87
CA SER A 216 -11.26 14.46 9.89
C SER A 216 -11.51 13.82 11.25
N LEU A 217 -12.76 13.72 11.70
CA LEU A 217 -13.09 13.05 12.94
C LEU A 217 -12.62 11.59 12.94
N GLY A 218 -12.91 10.85 11.86
CA GLY A 218 -12.43 9.47 11.74
C GLY A 218 -10.90 9.37 11.82
N PHE A 219 -10.20 10.21 11.08
CA PHE A 219 -8.73 10.25 11.05
C PHE A 219 -8.13 10.56 12.42
N TRP A 220 -8.55 11.66 13.04
CA TRP A 220 -7.96 12.13 14.29
C TRP A 220 -8.38 11.28 15.50
N ILE A 221 -9.61 10.75 15.52
CA ILE A 221 -10.03 9.86 16.61
C ILE A 221 -9.24 8.56 16.55
N CYS A 222 -9.22 7.87 15.41
CA CYS A 222 -8.53 6.58 15.32
C CYS A 222 -7.01 6.74 15.45
N GLY A 223 -6.39 7.69 14.75
CA GLY A 223 -4.98 7.97 14.88
C GLY A 223 -4.60 8.44 16.29
N GLY A 224 -5.40 9.33 16.89
CA GLY A 224 -5.19 9.83 18.24
C GLY A 224 -5.36 8.77 19.33
N VAL A 225 -6.37 7.91 19.22
CA VAL A 225 -6.55 6.76 20.14
C VAL A 225 -5.34 5.82 20.08
N LEU A 226 -4.89 5.47 18.87
CA LEU A 226 -3.71 4.62 18.71
C LEU A 226 -2.43 5.29 19.24
N ALA A 227 -2.28 6.58 19.03
CA ALA A 227 -1.16 7.34 19.60
C ALA A 227 -1.23 7.39 21.13
N LEU A 228 -2.42 7.61 21.70
CA LEU A 228 -2.64 7.60 23.15
C LEU A 228 -2.34 6.23 23.77
N VAL A 229 -2.87 5.15 23.18
CA VAL A 229 -2.60 3.79 23.64
C VAL A 229 -1.11 3.47 23.53
N SER A 230 -0.45 3.90 22.44
CA SER A 230 1.00 3.76 22.29
C SER A 230 1.77 4.48 23.39
N LEU A 231 1.35 5.70 23.72
CA LEU A 231 1.95 6.51 24.80
C LEU A 231 1.80 5.81 26.17
N LEU A 232 0.61 5.30 26.48
CA LEU A 232 0.33 4.64 27.75
C LEU A 232 1.04 3.29 27.88
N TRP A 233 1.21 2.56 26.76
CA TRP A 233 1.80 1.21 26.77
C TRP A 233 3.34 1.22 26.68
N ALA A 234 3.93 2.12 25.91
CA ALA A 234 5.36 2.11 25.59
C ALA A 234 6.08 3.43 25.91
N GLY A 235 5.37 4.43 26.40
CA GLY A 235 5.91 5.72 26.86
C GLY A 235 6.16 6.74 25.74
N TRP A 236 6.49 7.97 26.14
CA TRP A 236 6.67 9.11 25.26
C TRP A 236 7.79 8.90 24.22
N TYR A 237 8.91 8.33 24.64
CA TYR A 237 10.03 8.09 23.76
C TYR A 237 9.64 7.26 22.54
N ARG A 238 8.82 6.23 22.74
CA ARG A 238 8.35 5.35 21.67
C ARG A 238 7.41 6.02 20.66
N LEU A 239 6.74 7.09 21.07
CA LEU A 239 5.88 7.85 20.17
C LEU A 239 6.69 8.64 19.15
N ILE A 240 7.86 9.18 19.54
CA ILE A 240 8.71 10.04 18.71
C ILE A 240 9.91 9.30 18.09
N SER A 241 10.34 8.17 18.64
CA SER A 241 11.53 7.42 18.18
C SER A 241 11.52 7.09 16.69
N PRO A 242 10.39 6.72 16.03
CA PRO A 242 10.41 6.46 14.60
C PRO A 242 10.81 7.67 13.75
N LEU A 243 10.51 8.89 14.21
CA LEU A 243 10.90 10.13 13.51
C LEU A 243 12.41 10.39 13.64
N SER A 244 12.99 10.17 14.84
CA SER A 244 14.43 10.33 15.05
C SER A 244 15.24 9.32 14.25
N TRP A 245 14.78 8.08 14.15
CA TRP A 245 15.40 7.06 13.32
C TRP A 245 15.40 7.39 11.83
N GLN A 246 14.33 8.04 11.32
CA GLN A 246 14.27 8.47 9.93
C GLN A 246 15.31 9.53 9.58
N SER A 247 15.60 10.45 10.49
CA SER A 247 16.59 11.54 10.26
C SER A 247 18.04 11.03 10.17
N GLY A 248 18.36 9.90 10.78
CA GLY A 248 19.71 9.30 10.77
C GLY A 248 19.94 8.25 9.68
N ARG A 249 18.94 7.87 8.90
CA ARG A 249 19.08 6.83 7.86
C ARG A 249 19.91 7.32 6.68
N ARG A 250 20.90 6.52 6.30
CA ARG A 250 21.60 6.66 5.02
C ARG A 250 20.70 6.19 3.88
N LEU A 251 21.10 6.51 2.63
CA LEU A 251 20.39 6.05 1.44
C LEU A 251 20.27 4.52 1.44
N GLN A 252 19.06 4.01 1.25
CA GLN A 252 18.81 2.58 1.17
C GLN A 252 19.37 2.05 -0.16
N VAL A 253 20.11 0.94 -0.12
CA VAL A 253 20.81 0.36 -1.30
C VAL A 253 19.87 0.12 -2.49
N GLY A 254 18.60 -0.21 -2.27
CA GLY A 254 17.59 -0.38 -3.33
C GLY A 254 16.90 0.91 -3.79
N SER A 255 17.32 2.09 -3.33
CA SER A 255 16.72 3.35 -3.79
C SER A 255 17.35 3.81 -5.12
N VAL A 256 16.54 4.48 -5.96
CA VAL A 256 17.01 5.07 -7.23
C VAL A 256 18.21 6.02 -7.00
N TRP A 257 18.22 6.74 -5.89
CA TRP A 257 19.32 7.63 -5.50
C TRP A 257 20.60 6.89 -5.10
N ALA A 258 20.49 5.69 -4.51
CA ALA A 258 21.66 4.88 -4.18
C ALA A 258 22.34 4.30 -5.44
N MET A 259 21.55 4.01 -6.49
CA MET A 259 22.11 3.54 -7.77
C MET A 259 23.00 4.62 -8.43
N SER A 260 22.60 5.89 -8.37
CA SER A 260 23.42 7.00 -8.87
C SER A 260 24.69 7.25 -8.01
N ALA A 261 24.59 7.10 -6.69
CA ALA A 261 25.73 7.25 -5.78
C ALA A 261 26.74 6.08 -5.90
N GLY A 262 26.26 4.84 -6.12
CA GLY A 262 27.11 3.66 -6.36
C GLY A 262 27.92 3.79 -7.65
N ASN A 263 27.32 4.29 -8.72
CA ASN A 263 28.01 4.52 -9.99
C ASN A 263 29.07 5.64 -9.89
N ALA A 264 28.84 6.67 -9.06
CA ALA A 264 29.83 7.72 -8.82
C ALA A 264 31.03 7.22 -8.02
N ALA A 265 30.83 6.31 -7.07
CA ALA A 265 31.90 5.70 -6.28
C ALA A 265 32.78 4.73 -7.12
N VAL A 266 32.17 4.01 -8.07
CA VAL A 266 32.90 3.11 -8.99
C VAL A 266 33.66 3.89 -10.07
N ALA A 267 33.16 5.06 -10.47
CA ALA A 267 33.83 5.92 -11.46
C ALA A 267 35.04 6.71 -10.86
N SER A 268 35.18 6.77 -9.53
CA SER A 268 36.24 7.46 -8.83
C SER A 268 37.30 6.53 -8.23
N ALA A 269 37.19 5.21 -8.41
CA ALA A 269 38.15 4.17 -8.04
C ALA A 269 38.87 3.60 -9.26
#